data_dbe6b8559b1b4701fe150365cb28a6f0
#
_entry.id   dbe6b8559b1b4701fe150365cb28a6f0
#
_cell.length_a   1.000
_cell.length_b   1.000
_cell.length_c   1.000
_cell.angle_alpha   90.00
_cell.angle_beta   90.00
_cell.angle_gamma   90.00
#
_symmetry.space_group_name_H-M   'P 1'
#
loop_
_entity.id
_entity.type
_entity.pdbx_description
1 polymer ?
#
loop_
_entity_poly.entity_id
_entity_poly.type
_entity_poly.pdbx_seq_one_letter_code
_entity_poly.pdbx_strand_id
1 'polypeptide(L)'
;EIPLRLVGSEMCIRDRIFEEWCSFLNFFDSSVRFQLSFSNMATDVSDFEKSIAISHKNDGFDDVRDEYSEVLLHQMEAGNNGLTKTKYLTFGIHAESMKNAKPRLIHIETDILNNFKRLGVQARTLNGSERLEVMHRQFHMGDDAKFNFDWKYLTSSGLSVKDFIAPSSFVFPTGRYFQIGEMYGCMSFLSIDASDISDRLLADFLSMESSQVVTMHIQSVDQNEAIKTIKPVSYTHLRAHET
;
A
#
# COMPACT_ATOMS: atom_id res chain seq x y z
N GLU A 1 34.21 18.97 -6.31
CA GLU A 1 33.75 19.52 -5.02
C GLU A 1 32.23 19.63 -5.05
N ILE A 2 31.53 18.76 -4.33
CA ILE A 2 30.05 18.86 -4.13
C ILE A 2 29.85 19.98 -3.12
N PRO A 3 29.10 21.05 -3.45
CA PRO A 3 28.94 22.16 -2.52
C PRO A 3 28.23 21.68 -1.25
N LEU A 4 28.88 21.87 -0.11
CA LEU A 4 28.41 21.56 1.27
C LEU A 4 26.96 22.06 1.56
N ARG A 5 26.45 22.98 0.75
CA ARG A 5 25.11 23.55 0.86
C ARG A 5 23.99 22.60 0.42
N LEU A 6 24.29 21.60 -0.44
CA LEU A 6 23.32 20.57 -0.89
C LEU A 6 23.15 19.45 0.15
N VAL A 7 24.21 19.07 0.84
CA VAL A 7 24.16 18.01 1.87
C VAL A 7 23.30 18.45 3.07
N GLY A 8 23.39 19.72 3.48
CA GLY A 8 22.57 20.26 4.56
C GLY A 8 21.07 20.35 4.22
N SER A 9 20.71 20.57 2.93
CA SER A 9 19.31 20.67 2.50
C SER A 9 18.63 19.31 2.42
N GLU A 10 19.31 18.25 2.00
CA GLU A 10 18.76 16.88 1.97
C GLU A 10 18.53 16.34 3.38
N MET A 11 19.45 16.58 4.30
CA MET A 11 19.31 16.19 5.71
C MET A 11 18.10 16.87 6.35
N CYS A 12 17.93 18.19 6.15
CA CYS A 12 16.78 18.93 6.65
C CYS A 12 15.45 18.49 6.02
N ILE A 13 15.44 18.05 4.76
CA ILE A 13 14.25 17.52 4.10
C ILE A 13 13.87 16.17 4.70
N ARG A 14 14.83 15.27 4.89
CA ARG A 14 14.59 13.96 5.52
C ARG A 14 14.08 14.10 6.95
N ASP A 15 14.68 14.95 7.75
CA ASP A 15 14.28 15.21 9.14
C ASP A 15 12.84 15.74 9.18
N ARG A 16 12.50 16.69 8.30
CA ARG A 16 11.12 17.22 8.22
C ARG A 16 10.10 16.14 7.79
N ILE A 17 10.44 15.30 6.81
CA ILE A 17 9.56 14.21 6.39
C ILE A 17 9.36 13.24 7.54
N PHE A 18 10.41 12.92 8.29
CA PHE A 18 10.34 12.05 9.45
C PHE A 18 9.48 12.65 10.56
N GLU A 19 9.66 13.91 10.90
CA GLU A 19 8.84 14.62 11.90
C GLU A 19 7.36 14.66 11.52
N GLU A 20 7.06 14.99 10.26
CA GLU A 20 5.68 15.00 9.76
C GLU A 20 5.08 13.59 9.74
N TRP A 21 5.87 12.57 9.44
CA TRP A 21 5.44 11.17 9.50
C TRP A 21 5.16 10.73 10.94
N CYS A 22 6.01 11.07 11.88
CA CYS A 22 5.78 10.82 13.31
C CYS A 22 4.52 11.55 13.79
N SER A 23 4.32 12.80 13.36
CA SER A 23 3.12 13.58 13.69
C SER A 23 1.86 12.94 13.11
N PHE A 24 1.94 12.40 11.89
CA PHE A 24 0.85 11.65 11.26
C PHE A 24 0.49 10.39 12.05
N LEU A 25 1.47 9.60 12.48
CA LEU A 25 1.24 8.39 13.27
C LEU A 25 0.65 8.71 14.65
N ASN A 26 1.10 9.79 15.27
CA ASN A 26 0.63 10.24 16.59
C ASN A 26 -0.73 10.95 16.55
N PHE A 27 -1.21 11.31 15.37
CA PHE A 27 -2.52 11.96 15.22
C PHE A 27 -3.68 11.04 15.58
N PHE A 28 -3.52 9.72 15.38
CA PHE A 28 -4.58 8.75 15.61
C PHE A 28 -4.63 8.31 17.06
N ASP A 29 -5.82 8.39 17.65
CA ASP A 29 -6.09 7.82 18.96
C ASP A 29 -6.19 6.28 18.92
N SER A 30 -6.23 5.63 20.07
CA SER A 30 -6.28 4.16 20.20
C SER A 30 -7.55 3.53 19.61
N SER A 31 -8.57 4.32 19.28
CA SER A 31 -9.82 3.83 18.67
C SER A 31 -9.74 3.68 17.17
N VAL A 32 -8.73 4.25 16.54
CA VAL A 32 -8.48 4.15 15.09
C VAL A 32 -7.44 3.08 14.84
N ARG A 33 -7.81 2.09 14.04
CA ARG A 33 -6.87 1.10 13.50
C ARG A 33 -6.60 1.44 12.07
N PHE A 34 -5.35 1.42 11.67
CA PHE A 34 -5.01 1.62 10.28
C PHE A 34 -3.98 0.61 9.78
N GLN A 35 -3.99 0.44 8.49
CA GLN A 35 -3.19 -0.53 7.77
C GLN A 35 -2.54 0.17 6.59
N LEU A 36 -1.23 0.07 6.50
CA LEU A 36 -0.46 0.47 5.33
C LEU A 36 -0.16 -0.78 4.51
N SER A 37 -0.56 -0.78 3.25
CA SER A 37 -0.29 -1.85 2.32
C SER A 37 0.54 -1.32 1.17
N PHE A 38 1.65 -1.99 0.91
CA PHE A 38 2.53 -1.74 -0.22
C PHE A 38 2.35 -2.91 -1.19
N SER A 39 1.77 -2.62 -2.33
CA SER A 39 1.48 -3.61 -3.36
C SER A 39 2.46 -3.44 -4.51
N ASN A 40 3.17 -4.50 -4.84
CA ASN A 40 4.04 -4.61 -6.00
C ASN A 40 3.46 -5.70 -6.90
N MET A 41 2.82 -5.32 -7.99
CA MET A 41 2.06 -6.24 -8.82
C MET A 41 2.38 -6.04 -10.29
N ALA A 42 2.25 -7.11 -11.07
CA ALA A 42 2.40 -7.03 -12.52
C ALA A 42 1.49 -5.94 -13.09
N THR A 43 2.06 -5.10 -13.92
CA THR A 43 1.35 -4.03 -14.61
C THR A 43 0.54 -4.64 -15.75
N ASP A 44 -0.72 -4.26 -15.88
CA ASP A 44 -1.44 -4.49 -17.13
C ASP A 44 -0.82 -3.60 -18.21
N VAL A 45 -0.13 -4.25 -19.15
CA VAL A 45 0.57 -3.55 -20.24
C VAL A 45 -0.40 -2.68 -21.03
N SER A 46 -1.63 -3.15 -21.26
CA SER A 46 -2.65 -2.40 -22.01
C SER A 46 -3.12 -1.13 -21.28
N ASP A 47 -3.22 -1.17 -19.97
CA ASP A 47 -3.59 0.00 -19.15
C ASP A 47 -2.42 0.99 -19.05
N PHE A 48 -1.20 0.48 -19.00
CA PHE A 48 0.00 1.31 -19.02
C PHE A 48 0.18 2.00 -20.39
N GLU A 49 0.08 1.26 -21.49
CA GLU A 49 0.12 1.83 -22.85
C GLU A 49 -0.87 2.98 -23.00
N LYS A 50 -2.11 2.81 -22.54
CA LYS A 50 -3.12 3.89 -22.57
C LYS A 50 -2.72 5.09 -21.71
N SER A 51 -2.01 4.87 -20.60
CA SER A 51 -1.61 5.94 -19.68
C SER A 51 -0.45 6.78 -20.19
N ILE A 52 0.42 6.20 -21.01
CA ILE A 52 1.59 6.88 -21.60
C ILE A 52 1.35 7.33 -23.05
N ALA A 53 0.33 6.78 -23.73
CA ALA A 53 0.00 7.15 -25.08
C ALA A 53 -0.32 8.64 -25.18
N ILE A 54 0.49 9.36 -25.93
CA ILE A 54 0.28 10.77 -26.21
C ILE A 54 -0.69 10.88 -27.37
N SER A 55 -1.84 11.51 -27.13
CA SER A 55 -2.88 11.66 -28.14
C SER A 55 -2.35 12.42 -29.36
N HIS A 56 -2.65 11.90 -30.56
CA HIS A 56 -2.34 12.56 -31.82
C HIS A 56 -3.05 13.91 -31.93
N LYS A 57 -2.34 14.93 -32.40
CA LYS A 57 -2.84 16.29 -32.59
C LYS A 57 -2.95 16.70 -34.05
N ASN A 58 -2.47 15.86 -34.98
CA ASN A 58 -2.40 16.13 -36.42
C ASN A 58 -1.63 17.43 -36.77
N ASP A 59 -0.58 17.70 -36.00
CA ASP A 59 0.27 18.91 -36.13
C ASP A 59 1.63 18.61 -36.81
N GLY A 60 1.79 17.41 -37.41
CA GLY A 60 3.01 16.95 -38.08
C GLY A 60 4.09 16.38 -37.14
N PHE A 61 3.78 16.21 -35.83
CA PHE A 61 4.69 15.63 -34.84
C PHE A 61 4.13 14.34 -34.21
N ASP A 62 3.20 13.69 -34.88
CA ASP A 62 2.56 12.50 -34.31
C ASP A 62 3.50 11.29 -34.32
N ASP A 63 4.40 11.18 -35.30
CA ASP A 63 5.49 10.23 -35.36
C ASP A 63 6.45 10.34 -34.15
N VAL A 64 6.77 11.57 -33.75
CA VAL A 64 7.61 11.83 -32.57
C VAL A 64 6.88 11.42 -31.27
N ARG A 65 5.55 11.60 -31.19
CA ARG A 65 4.75 11.17 -30.06
C ARG A 65 4.71 9.66 -29.92
N ASP A 66 4.59 8.97 -31.04
CA ASP A 66 4.60 7.51 -31.09
C ASP A 66 5.96 6.96 -30.68
N GLU A 67 7.06 7.49 -31.23
CA GLU A 67 8.43 7.10 -30.86
C GLU A 67 8.69 7.35 -29.37
N TYR A 68 8.25 8.48 -28.81
CA TYR A 68 8.40 8.78 -27.39
C TYR A 68 7.60 7.82 -26.51
N SER A 69 6.39 7.45 -26.92
CA SER A 69 5.56 6.46 -26.23
C SER A 69 6.21 5.08 -26.24
N GLU A 70 6.81 4.68 -27.34
CA GLU A 70 7.56 3.43 -27.48
C GLU A 70 8.81 3.40 -26.58
N VAL A 71 9.56 4.50 -26.52
CA VAL A 71 10.71 4.64 -25.59
C VAL A 71 10.28 4.49 -24.14
N LEU A 72 9.16 5.10 -23.74
CA LEU A 72 8.64 4.97 -22.38
C LEU A 72 8.21 3.53 -22.05
N LEU A 73 7.58 2.85 -23.00
CA LEU A 73 7.19 1.45 -22.85
C LEU A 73 8.43 0.56 -22.65
N HIS A 74 9.44 0.73 -23.50
CA HIS A 74 10.69 -0.03 -23.40
C HIS A 74 11.45 0.27 -22.09
N GLN A 75 11.42 1.51 -21.59
CA GLN A 75 12.03 1.85 -20.31
C GLN A 75 11.30 1.19 -19.14
N MET A 76 9.98 1.05 -19.21
CA MET A 76 9.20 0.35 -18.18
C MET A 76 9.57 -1.13 -18.14
N GLU A 77 9.63 -1.77 -19.30
CA GLU A 77 10.02 -3.19 -19.41
C GLU A 77 11.43 -3.44 -18.86
N ALA A 78 12.36 -2.53 -19.16
CA ALA A 78 13.75 -2.65 -18.72
C ALA A 78 13.98 -2.25 -17.25
N GLY A 79 13.16 -1.33 -16.70
CA GLY A 79 13.46 -0.68 -15.40
C GLY A 79 12.74 -1.26 -14.19
N ASN A 80 11.57 -1.85 -14.34
CA ASN A 80 10.73 -2.32 -13.23
C ASN A 80 10.24 -3.76 -13.39
N ASN A 81 10.78 -4.53 -14.31
CA ASN A 81 10.31 -5.88 -14.64
C ASN A 81 8.79 -5.99 -14.81
N GLY A 82 8.16 -4.93 -15.33
CA GLY A 82 6.71 -4.86 -15.51
C GLY A 82 5.90 -4.78 -14.20
N LEU A 83 6.50 -4.34 -13.10
CA LEU A 83 5.81 -4.24 -11.80
C LEU A 83 5.42 -2.80 -11.46
N THR A 84 4.15 -2.60 -11.09
CA THR A 84 3.63 -1.32 -10.56
C THR A 84 3.59 -1.34 -9.04
N LYS A 85 4.21 -0.33 -8.43
CA LYS A 85 4.24 -0.13 -6.97
C LYS A 85 3.12 0.81 -6.55
N THR A 86 2.14 0.29 -5.83
CA THR A 86 1.02 1.08 -5.30
C THR A 86 0.99 1.02 -3.77
N LYS A 87 0.60 2.11 -3.15
CA LYS A 87 0.49 2.21 -1.69
C LYS A 87 -0.96 2.48 -1.31
N TYR A 88 -1.48 1.74 -0.34
CA TYR A 88 -2.82 1.91 0.17
C TYR A 88 -2.78 2.19 1.67
N LEU A 89 -3.60 3.13 2.11
CA LEU A 89 -3.92 3.34 3.52
C LEU A 89 -5.38 2.92 3.73
N THR A 90 -5.59 1.96 4.62
CA THR A 90 -6.93 1.55 5.06
C THR A 90 -7.06 1.89 6.54
N PHE A 91 -8.15 2.53 6.92
CA PHE A 91 -8.43 2.81 8.33
C PHE A 91 -9.83 2.36 8.71
N GLY A 92 -10.01 2.09 9.98
CA GLY A 92 -11.29 1.65 10.53
C GLY A 92 -11.45 2.11 11.96
N ILE A 93 -12.71 2.29 12.35
CA ILE A 93 -13.11 2.64 13.71
C ILE A 93 -14.15 1.65 14.21
N HIS A 94 -14.20 1.48 15.51
CA HIS A 94 -15.31 0.80 16.14
C HIS A 94 -16.46 1.78 16.39
N ALA A 95 -17.68 1.41 16.00
CA ALA A 95 -18.86 2.23 16.23
C ALA A 95 -20.11 1.33 16.35
N GLU A 96 -21.07 1.74 17.15
CA GLU A 96 -22.32 1.01 17.39
C GLU A 96 -23.27 1.03 16.19
N SER A 97 -23.17 2.04 15.33
CA SER A 97 -24.02 2.19 14.15
C SER A 97 -23.33 2.95 13.03
N MET A 98 -23.78 2.71 11.80
CA MET A 98 -23.33 3.47 10.60
C MET A 98 -23.63 4.96 10.70
N LYS A 99 -24.72 5.34 11.38
CA LYS A 99 -25.09 6.74 11.57
C LYS A 99 -24.03 7.48 12.39
N ASN A 100 -23.46 6.82 13.40
CA ASN A 100 -22.41 7.37 14.24
C ASN A 100 -21.02 7.26 13.59
N ALA A 101 -20.77 6.17 12.82
CA ALA A 101 -19.51 5.94 12.16
C ALA A 101 -19.23 6.93 11.03
N LYS A 102 -20.24 7.20 10.18
CA LYS A 102 -20.05 7.96 8.94
C LYS A 102 -19.45 9.36 9.13
N PRO A 103 -19.95 10.21 10.02
CA PRO A 103 -19.35 11.55 10.26
C PRO A 103 -17.90 11.46 10.72
N ARG A 104 -17.61 10.49 11.61
CA ARG A 104 -16.27 10.29 12.15
C ARG A 104 -15.29 9.79 11.08
N LEU A 105 -15.71 8.87 10.22
CA LEU A 105 -14.92 8.39 9.12
C LEU A 105 -14.59 9.52 8.12
N ILE A 106 -15.57 10.37 7.78
CA ILE A 106 -15.37 11.53 6.90
C ILE A 106 -14.36 12.52 7.51
N HIS A 107 -14.44 12.76 8.82
CA HIS A 107 -13.48 13.64 9.49
C HIS A 107 -12.07 13.07 9.42
N ILE A 108 -11.88 11.79 9.78
CA ILE A 108 -10.58 11.11 9.70
C ILE A 108 -10.03 11.11 8.28
N GLU A 109 -10.86 10.82 7.28
CA GLU A 109 -10.50 10.89 5.87
C GLU A 109 -9.96 12.27 5.47
N THR A 110 -10.68 13.34 5.85
CA THR A 110 -10.26 14.71 5.58
C THR A 110 -8.92 15.04 6.21
N ASP A 111 -8.72 14.63 7.45
CA ASP A 111 -7.48 14.87 8.18
C ASP A 111 -6.31 14.09 7.57
N ILE A 112 -6.53 12.84 7.17
CA ILE A 112 -5.52 12.02 6.45
C ILE A 112 -5.10 12.71 5.15
N LEU A 113 -6.06 13.15 4.33
CA LEU A 113 -5.78 13.83 3.06
C LEU A 113 -5.02 15.13 3.27
N ASN A 114 -5.38 15.92 4.29
CA ASN A 114 -4.69 17.14 4.65
C ASN A 114 -3.25 16.88 5.12
N ASN A 115 -3.03 15.85 5.93
CA ASN A 115 -1.69 15.46 6.38
C ASN A 115 -0.81 15.01 5.18
N PHE A 116 -1.33 14.18 4.28
CA PHE A 116 -0.59 13.81 3.08
C PHE A 116 -0.27 15.00 2.18
N LYS A 117 -1.20 15.95 2.04
CA LYS A 117 -0.95 17.19 1.30
C LYS A 117 0.20 18.01 1.91
N ARG A 118 0.29 18.07 3.25
CA ARG A 118 1.42 18.73 3.95
C ARG A 118 2.75 18.03 3.69
N LEU A 119 2.75 16.70 3.61
CA LEU A 119 3.90 15.88 3.22
C LEU A 119 4.27 16.02 1.73
N GLY A 120 3.49 16.73 0.92
CA GLY A 120 3.67 16.80 -0.52
C GLY A 120 3.25 15.53 -1.26
N VAL A 121 2.52 14.64 -0.61
CA VAL A 121 2.03 13.37 -1.17
C VAL A 121 0.61 13.56 -1.70
N GLN A 122 0.38 13.15 -2.94
CA GLN A 122 -0.96 13.08 -3.49
C GLN A 122 -1.64 11.80 -3.07
N ALA A 123 -2.82 11.92 -2.48
CA ALA A 123 -3.66 10.79 -2.10
C ALA A 123 -5.10 11.04 -2.53
N ARG A 124 -5.81 9.97 -2.88
CA ARG A 124 -7.23 10.01 -3.20
C ARG A 124 -7.96 8.88 -2.50
N THR A 125 -9.21 9.10 -2.21
CA THR A 125 -10.09 8.08 -1.65
C THR A 125 -10.56 7.14 -2.74
N LEU A 126 -10.59 5.84 -2.46
CA LEU A 126 -11.16 4.83 -3.33
C LEU A 126 -12.65 4.67 -3.02
N ASN A 127 -13.47 4.63 -4.05
CA ASN A 127 -14.87 4.24 -3.92
C ASN A 127 -15.01 2.70 -3.77
N GLY A 128 -16.24 2.22 -3.54
CA GLY A 128 -16.49 0.80 -3.32
C GLY A 128 -16.09 -0.09 -4.50
N SER A 129 -16.35 0.35 -5.73
CA SER A 129 -15.98 -0.42 -6.94
C SER A 129 -14.48 -0.45 -7.14
N GLU A 130 -13.79 0.67 -6.99
CA GLU A 130 -12.33 0.75 -7.07
C GLU A 130 -11.65 -0.14 -6.00
N ARG A 131 -12.21 -0.19 -4.79
CA ARG A 131 -11.72 -1.09 -3.75
C ARG A 131 -11.89 -2.56 -4.12
N LEU A 132 -13.02 -2.94 -4.69
CA LEU A 132 -13.25 -4.30 -5.18
C LEU A 132 -12.29 -4.65 -6.32
N GLU A 133 -12.02 -3.72 -7.21
CA GLU A 133 -11.04 -3.88 -8.29
C GLU A 133 -9.63 -4.15 -7.74
N VAL A 134 -9.18 -3.40 -6.72
CA VAL A 134 -7.90 -3.66 -6.06
C VAL A 134 -7.85 -5.06 -5.47
N MET A 135 -8.93 -5.52 -4.83
CA MET A 135 -9.01 -6.88 -4.29
C MET A 135 -9.02 -7.94 -5.40
N HIS A 136 -9.78 -7.70 -6.46
CA HIS A 136 -9.81 -8.59 -7.62
C HIS A 136 -8.41 -8.78 -8.21
N ARG A 137 -7.67 -7.70 -8.46
CA ARG A 137 -6.29 -7.78 -8.97
C ARG A 137 -5.36 -8.61 -8.09
N GLN A 138 -5.55 -8.58 -6.77
CA GLN A 138 -4.74 -9.38 -5.84
C GLN A 138 -5.04 -10.87 -5.91
N PHE A 139 -6.27 -11.25 -6.26
CA PHE A 139 -6.70 -12.65 -6.39
C PHE A 139 -6.57 -13.20 -7.82
N HIS A 140 -6.37 -12.34 -8.81
CA HIS A 140 -6.22 -12.69 -10.23
C HIS A 140 -4.83 -12.31 -10.75
N MET A 141 -3.80 -12.50 -9.94
CA MET A 141 -2.42 -12.32 -10.38
C MET A 141 -2.07 -13.35 -11.45
N GLY A 142 -1.59 -12.89 -12.60
CA GLY A 142 -1.23 -13.76 -13.73
C GLY A 142 -2.43 -14.28 -14.54
N ASP A 143 -3.63 -13.75 -14.29
CA ASP A 143 -4.83 -14.03 -15.04
C ASP A 143 -5.28 -12.75 -15.78
N ASP A 144 -5.63 -12.87 -17.06
CA ASP A 144 -6.15 -11.76 -17.88
C ASP A 144 -7.63 -11.43 -17.56
N ALA A 145 -8.15 -11.95 -16.46
CA ALA A 145 -9.53 -11.74 -16.05
C ALA A 145 -9.80 -10.26 -15.76
N LYS A 146 -10.55 -9.61 -16.63
CA LYS A 146 -10.95 -8.21 -16.43
C LYS A 146 -12.00 -8.09 -15.34
N PHE A 147 -11.79 -7.16 -14.42
CA PHE A 147 -12.78 -6.81 -13.42
C PHE A 147 -14.00 -6.16 -14.07
N ASN A 148 -15.13 -6.82 -13.99
CA ASN A 148 -16.42 -6.34 -14.50
C ASN A 148 -17.45 -6.38 -13.38
N PHE A 149 -17.72 -5.23 -12.77
CA PHE A 149 -18.62 -5.10 -11.62
C PHE A 149 -19.60 -3.95 -11.81
N ASP A 150 -20.91 -4.25 -11.61
CA ASP A 150 -21.98 -3.26 -11.57
C ASP A 150 -22.89 -3.51 -10.36
N TRP A 151 -23.10 -2.49 -9.56
CA TRP A 151 -24.01 -2.52 -8.41
C TRP A 151 -25.45 -2.91 -8.76
N LYS A 152 -25.90 -2.53 -9.94
CA LYS A 152 -27.25 -2.88 -10.41
C LYS A 152 -27.37 -4.38 -10.65
N TYR A 153 -26.35 -4.98 -11.25
CA TYR A 153 -26.31 -6.40 -11.50
C TYR A 153 -26.25 -7.21 -10.20
N LEU A 154 -25.47 -6.75 -9.22
CA LEU A 154 -25.41 -7.37 -7.90
C LEU A 154 -26.79 -7.52 -7.26
N THR A 155 -27.60 -6.45 -7.32
CA THR A 155 -28.95 -6.43 -6.72
C THR A 155 -29.92 -7.40 -7.40
N SER A 156 -29.76 -7.62 -8.70
CA SER A 156 -30.68 -8.45 -9.50
C SER A 156 -30.26 -9.93 -9.61
N SER A 157 -28.98 -10.23 -9.48
CA SER A 157 -28.41 -11.58 -9.71
C SER A 157 -28.42 -12.49 -8.49
N GLY A 158 -28.59 -11.94 -7.29
CA GLY A 158 -28.43 -12.70 -6.04
C GLY A 158 -27.00 -13.06 -5.69
N LEU A 159 -26.03 -12.58 -6.48
CA LEU A 159 -24.61 -12.73 -6.20
C LEU A 159 -24.16 -11.80 -5.06
N SER A 160 -23.07 -12.15 -4.41
CA SER A 160 -22.39 -11.29 -3.43
C SER A 160 -21.18 -10.60 -4.05
N VAL A 161 -20.69 -9.54 -3.42
CA VAL A 161 -19.46 -8.88 -3.86
C VAL A 161 -18.26 -9.83 -3.89
N LYS A 162 -18.28 -10.90 -3.09
CA LYS A 162 -17.22 -11.91 -3.06
C LYS A 162 -17.12 -12.70 -4.35
N ASP A 163 -18.25 -12.93 -5.03
CA ASP A 163 -18.30 -13.70 -6.27
C ASP A 163 -17.60 -12.97 -7.42
N PHE A 164 -17.47 -11.64 -7.33
CA PHE A 164 -16.77 -10.82 -8.32
C PHE A 164 -15.26 -10.71 -8.07
N ILE A 165 -14.79 -11.02 -6.88
CA ILE A 165 -13.38 -10.93 -6.51
C ILE A 165 -12.73 -12.29 -6.27
N ALA A 166 -13.52 -13.34 -6.12
CA ALA A 166 -13.02 -14.68 -5.85
C ALA A 166 -12.22 -15.21 -7.04
N PRO A 167 -11.06 -15.86 -6.80
CA PRO A 167 -10.31 -16.51 -7.86
C PRO A 167 -11.06 -17.75 -8.37
N SER A 168 -10.72 -18.20 -9.58
CA SER A 168 -11.28 -19.41 -10.19
C SER A 168 -10.99 -20.68 -9.37
N SER A 169 -9.85 -20.73 -8.74
CA SER A 169 -9.46 -21.83 -7.83
C SER A 169 -8.57 -21.31 -6.70
N PHE A 170 -8.73 -21.93 -5.54
CA PHE A 170 -7.92 -21.63 -4.36
C PHE A 170 -7.62 -22.92 -3.62
N VAL A 171 -6.36 -23.34 -3.60
CA VAL A 171 -5.93 -24.63 -3.08
C VAL A 171 -4.81 -24.46 -2.05
N PHE A 172 -4.88 -25.19 -0.96
CA PHE A 172 -3.83 -25.26 0.07
C PHE A 172 -3.21 -26.66 0.09
N PRO A 173 -2.21 -26.94 -0.79
CA PRO A 173 -1.62 -28.28 -0.85
C PRO A 173 -0.81 -28.61 0.40
N THR A 174 -0.22 -27.60 1.03
CA THR A 174 0.58 -27.71 2.26
C THR A 174 0.39 -26.49 3.14
N GLY A 175 0.90 -26.51 4.39
CA GLY A 175 0.90 -25.34 5.26
C GLY A 175 1.94 -24.27 4.90
N ARG A 176 2.74 -24.47 3.85
CA ARG A 176 3.83 -23.54 3.48
C ARG A 176 3.49 -22.63 2.33
N TYR A 177 2.62 -23.06 1.43
CA TYR A 177 2.21 -22.31 0.25
C TYR A 177 0.76 -22.60 -0.11
N PHE A 178 0.17 -21.71 -0.84
CA PHE A 178 -1.16 -21.85 -1.44
C PHE A 178 -1.06 -21.66 -2.97
N GLN A 179 -2.10 -22.07 -3.66
CA GLN A 179 -2.22 -21.88 -5.10
C GLN A 179 -3.50 -21.10 -5.40
N ILE A 180 -3.39 -20.08 -6.24
CA ILE A 180 -4.51 -19.29 -6.78
C ILE A 180 -4.43 -19.39 -8.30
N GLY A 181 -5.41 -20.04 -8.93
CA GLY A 181 -5.32 -20.33 -10.35
C GLY A 181 -4.05 -21.13 -10.66
N GLU A 182 -3.19 -20.58 -11.51
CA GLU A 182 -1.91 -21.18 -11.86
C GLU A 182 -0.72 -20.63 -11.04
N MET A 183 -0.97 -19.62 -10.20
CA MET A 183 0.07 -18.94 -9.42
C MET A 183 0.25 -19.60 -8.04
N TYR A 184 1.49 -19.72 -7.62
CA TYR A 184 1.85 -20.15 -6.28
C TYR A 184 2.20 -18.96 -5.39
N GLY A 185 1.70 -18.96 -4.17
CA GLY A 185 1.97 -17.92 -3.20
C GLY A 185 2.34 -18.45 -1.83
N CYS A 186 3.07 -17.68 -1.08
CA CYS A 186 3.32 -17.93 0.33
C CYS A 186 2.98 -16.69 1.15
N MET A 187 2.64 -16.89 2.42
CA MET A 187 2.42 -15.82 3.37
C MET A 187 3.45 -15.92 4.48
N SER A 188 4.09 -14.81 4.78
CA SER A 188 5.04 -14.71 5.89
C SER A 188 4.66 -13.53 6.77
N PHE A 189 4.93 -13.62 8.04
CA PHE A 189 4.84 -12.50 8.96
C PHE A 189 6.22 -12.27 9.60
N LEU A 190 6.52 -11.00 9.85
CA LEU A 190 7.77 -10.61 10.48
C LEU A 190 7.65 -10.85 11.98
N SER A 191 8.45 -11.78 12.50
CA SER A 191 8.71 -11.93 13.93
C SER A 191 10.02 -11.23 14.26
N ILE A 192 9.98 -10.27 15.18
CA ILE A 192 11.13 -9.42 15.49
C ILE A 192 11.76 -9.95 16.78
N ASP A 193 12.92 -10.56 16.65
CA ASP A 193 13.77 -10.96 17.77
C ASP A 193 15.00 -10.02 17.95
N ALA A 194 15.19 -9.09 17.02
CA ALA A 194 16.29 -8.13 17.05
C ALA A 194 15.94 -6.87 17.85
N SER A 195 16.89 -6.33 18.60
CA SER A 195 16.74 -5.08 19.34
C SER A 195 16.56 -3.86 18.43
N ASP A 196 17.06 -3.94 17.19
CA ASP A 196 17.00 -2.86 16.21
C ASP A 196 16.51 -3.39 14.86
N ILE A 197 15.60 -2.63 14.23
CA ILE A 197 15.18 -2.85 12.86
C ILE A 197 15.65 -1.67 12.01
N SER A 198 16.37 -1.98 10.94
CA SER A 198 16.77 -0.99 9.95
C SER A 198 15.59 -0.55 9.09
N ASP A 199 15.52 0.73 8.74
CA ASP A 199 14.60 1.31 7.77
C ASP A 199 14.75 0.70 6.36
N ARG A 200 15.88 0.04 6.09
CA ARG A 200 16.17 -0.66 4.82
C ARG A 200 15.32 -1.90 4.62
N LEU A 201 14.86 -2.55 5.70
CA LEU A 201 14.13 -3.82 5.60
C LEU A 201 12.93 -3.74 4.65
N LEU A 202 12.10 -2.70 4.78
CA LEU A 202 10.95 -2.50 3.90
C LEU A 202 11.40 -2.17 2.46
N ALA A 203 12.45 -1.38 2.31
CA ALA A 203 13.00 -1.05 0.99
C ALA A 203 13.55 -2.29 0.29
N ASP A 204 14.25 -3.17 1.01
CA ASP A 204 14.80 -4.41 0.47
C ASP A 204 13.67 -5.37 0.02
N PHE A 205 12.60 -5.51 0.82
CA PHE A 205 11.42 -6.26 0.40
C PHE A 205 10.76 -5.68 -0.86
N LEU A 206 10.57 -4.37 -0.89
CA LEU A 206 9.91 -3.71 -2.03
C LEU A 206 10.80 -3.61 -3.29
N SER A 207 12.09 -3.91 -3.17
CA SER A 207 13.00 -3.99 -4.31
C SER A 207 13.01 -5.35 -4.98
N MET A 208 12.42 -6.38 -4.35
CA MET A 208 12.34 -7.71 -4.96
C MET A 208 11.49 -7.68 -6.23
N GLU A 209 11.97 -8.35 -7.27
CA GLU A 209 11.34 -8.46 -8.58
C GLU A 209 10.26 -9.55 -8.57
N SER A 210 9.27 -9.40 -7.69
CA SER A 210 8.18 -10.36 -7.55
C SER A 210 6.87 -9.66 -7.21
N SER A 211 5.76 -10.26 -7.63
CA SER A 211 4.44 -9.83 -7.17
C SER A 211 4.30 -10.08 -5.67
N GLN A 212 4.08 -9.01 -4.91
CA GLN A 212 4.00 -9.09 -3.46
C GLN A 212 3.12 -8.00 -2.85
N VAL A 213 2.57 -8.28 -1.69
CA VAL A 213 1.86 -7.30 -0.87
C VAL A 213 2.47 -7.32 0.53
N VAL A 214 3.07 -6.22 0.94
CA VAL A 214 3.57 -6.03 2.30
C VAL A 214 2.56 -5.19 3.06
N THR A 215 2.07 -5.71 4.18
CA THR A 215 1.05 -5.05 4.99
C THR A 215 1.55 -4.79 6.40
N MET A 216 1.41 -3.57 6.86
CA MET A 216 1.70 -3.13 8.22
C MET A 216 0.40 -2.76 8.92
N HIS A 217 0.04 -3.49 9.96
CA HIS A 217 -1.08 -3.15 10.83
C HIS A 217 -0.57 -2.27 11.98
N ILE A 218 -1.16 -1.10 12.12
CA ILE A 218 -0.73 -0.09 13.08
C ILE A 218 -1.90 0.28 13.96
N GLN A 219 -1.67 0.25 15.26
CA GLN A 219 -2.63 0.67 16.27
C GLN A 219 -1.92 1.49 17.34
N SER A 220 -2.44 2.67 17.61
CA SER A 220 -1.99 3.49 18.72
C SER A 220 -2.39 2.83 20.04
N VAL A 221 -1.50 2.84 21.00
CA VAL A 221 -1.73 2.32 22.36
C VAL A 221 -1.94 3.49 23.30
N ASP A 222 -2.87 3.36 24.24
CA ASP A 222 -3.04 4.36 25.29
C ASP A 222 -1.74 4.55 26.08
N GLN A 223 -1.39 5.80 26.38
CA GLN A 223 -0.13 6.14 27.04
C GLN A 223 0.06 5.42 28.38
N ASN A 224 -1.01 5.24 29.15
CA ASN A 224 -0.94 4.54 30.44
C ASN A 224 -0.68 3.03 30.26
N GLU A 225 -1.26 2.44 29.23
CA GLU A 225 -1.00 1.03 28.89
C GLU A 225 0.42 0.86 28.34
N ALA A 226 0.88 1.76 27.48
CA ALA A 226 2.26 1.76 26.97
C ALA A 226 3.27 1.82 28.10
N ILE A 227 3.10 2.72 29.08
CA ILE A 227 3.96 2.84 30.26
C ILE A 227 3.97 1.55 31.09
N LYS A 228 2.82 0.91 31.28
CA LYS A 228 2.73 -0.37 31.99
C LYS A 228 3.45 -1.51 31.29
N THR A 229 3.44 -1.50 29.97
CA THR A 229 4.09 -2.53 29.16
C THR A 229 5.62 -2.33 29.11
N ILE A 230 6.09 -1.09 28.99
CA ILE A 230 7.52 -0.76 28.90
C ILE A 230 8.26 -0.94 30.23
N LYS A 231 7.66 -0.56 31.36
CA LYS A 231 8.29 -0.67 32.68
C LYS A 231 8.82 -2.08 33.04
N PRO A 232 8.06 -3.18 32.84
CA PRO A 232 8.59 -4.52 33.11
C PRO A 232 9.77 -4.93 32.25
N VAL A 233 9.78 -4.51 30.97
CA VAL A 233 10.85 -4.82 30.00
C VAL A 233 12.15 -4.14 30.41
N SER A 234 12.10 -2.88 30.86
CA SER A 234 13.27 -2.15 31.35
C SER A 234 13.91 -2.82 32.57
N TYR A 235 13.11 -3.36 33.50
CA TYR A 235 13.63 -4.06 34.68
C TYR A 235 14.26 -5.41 34.34
N THR A 236 13.78 -6.12 33.33
CA THR A 236 14.36 -7.41 32.90
C THR A 236 15.70 -7.20 32.19
N HIS A 237 15.85 -6.14 31.38
CA HIS A 237 17.13 -5.83 30.74
C HIS A 237 18.20 -5.38 31.72
N LEU A 238 17.87 -4.58 32.74
CA LEU A 238 18.82 -4.17 33.77
C LEU A 238 19.33 -5.38 34.59
N ARG A 239 18.47 -6.35 34.91
CA ARG A 239 18.88 -7.56 35.63
C ARG A 239 19.74 -8.51 34.81
N ALA A 240 19.59 -8.55 33.49
CA ALA A 240 20.40 -9.39 32.61
C ALA A 240 21.84 -8.89 32.45
N HIS A 241 22.11 -7.63 32.75
CA HIS A 241 23.46 -7.07 32.75
C HIS A 241 24.18 -7.11 34.10
N GLU A 242 23.50 -7.47 35.19
CA GLU A 242 24.08 -7.59 36.53
C GLU A 242 24.45 -9.02 36.93
N THR A 243 24.20 -9.99 36.06
CA THR A 243 24.59 -11.40 36.25
C THR A 243 25.61 -11.84 35.20
#